data_5252f8cf64a1f2abe427169e97a395ff
#
_entry.id   5252f8cf64a1f2abe427169e97a395ff
#
_cell.length_a   1.000
_cell.length_b   1.000
_cell.length_c   1.000
_cell.angle_alpha   90.00
_cell.angle_beta   90.00
_cell.angle_gamma   90.00
#
_symmetry.space_group_name_H-M   'P 1'
#
loop_
_entity.id
_entity.type
_entity.pdbx_description
1 polymer ?
#
loop_
_entity_poly.entity_id
_entity_poly.type
_entity_poly.pdbx_seq_one_letter_code
_entity_poly.pdbx_strand_id
1 'polypeptide(L)'
;MTRFFCDEMLRGLGRWLRAAGYDTVMAEGGLPDRAVAKRCAEEGRVLLTKDRKLAATVEGSAPVVLVPGDGIDEAARTLRTALGIDWQHAPFTRCIVDNRSLEEAPPDLATRVPERSQAARGSSRVCPECDRLYWQGSHVRRMHQRLAAWQQDTPSCEPIPVRRRSGRCPDGL
;
A
#
# COMPACT_ATOMS: atom_id res chain seq x y z
N MET A 1 -3.31 11.32 -6.07
CA MET A 1 -3.47 10.05 -5.34
C MET A 1 -2.09 9.55 -4.93
N THR A 2 -1.86 9.25 -3.65
CA THR A 2 -0.54 8.84 -3.16
C THR A 2 -0.19 7.43 -3.66
N ARG A 3 1.02 7.27 -4.20
CA ARG A 3 1.58 6.00 -4.66
C ARG A 3 2.73 5.59 -3.75
N PHE A 4 2.91 4.30 -3.54
CA PHE A 4 3.94 3.79 -2.64
C PHE A 4 4.93 2.87 -3.35
N PHE A 5 6.13 2.85 -2.80
CA PHE A 5 7.13 1.84 -3.05
C PHE A 5 7.50 1.21 -1.70
N CYS A 6 7.21 -0.06 -1.53
CA CYS A 6 7.55 -0.81 -0.31
C CYS A 6 8.83 -1.61 -0.51
N ASP A 7 9.76 -1.42 0.40
CA ASP A 7 10.94 -2.27 0.53
C ASP A 7 10.55 -3.72 0.86
N GLU A 8 11.45 -4.67 0.58
CA GLU A 8 11.22 -6.11 0.78
C GLU A 8 10.77 -6.47 2.19
N MET A 9 11.35 -5.82 3.20
CA MET A 9 11.00 -6.03 4.60
C MET A 9 9.55 -5.63 4.93
N LEU A 10 8.90 -4.84 4.08
CA LEU A 10 7.56 -4.29 4.26
C LEU A 10 6.52 -4.92 3.33
N ARG A 11 6.78 -6.08 2.73
CA ARG A 11 5.83 -6.77 1.83
C ARG A 11 4.44 -6.99 2.45
N GLY A 12 4.40 -7.29 3.75
CA GLY A 12 3.14 -7.41 4.49
C GLY A 12 2.35 -6.11 4.49
N LEU A 13 3.01 -4.99 4.78
CA LEU A 13 2.42 -3.64 4.74
C LEU A 13 1.97 -3.27 3.31
N GLY A 14 2.79 -3.56 2.30
CA GLY A 14 2.44 -3.34 0.90
C GLY A 14 1.16 -4.05 0.47
N ARG A 15 0.93 -5.28 0.94
CA ARG A 15 -0.32 -6.01 0.68
C ARG A 15 -1.53 -5.32 1.33
N TRP A 16 -1.38 -4.76 2.52
CA TRP A 16 -2.44 -4.03 3.20
C TRP A 16 -2.75 -2.69 2.53
N LEU A 17 -1.73 -1.98 2.04
CA LEU A 17 -1.93 -0.76 1.24
C LEU A 17 -2.69 -1.06 -0.06
N ARG A 18 -2.35 -2.16 -0.75
CA ARG A 18 -3.11 -2.63 -1.91
C ARG A 18 -4.55 -3.02 -1.54
N ALA A 19 -4.74 -3.68 -0.39
CA ALA A 19 -6.07 -4.01 0.10
C ALA A 19 -6.91 -2.76 0.42
N ALA A 20 -6.28 -1.67 0.86
CA ALA A 20 -6.91 -0.36 1.06
C ALA A 20 -7.13 0.42 -0.27
N GLY A 21 -6.62 -0.09 -1.39
CA GLY A 21 -6.80 0.49 -2.73
C GLY A 21 -5.63 1.34 -3.24
N TYR A 22 -4.54 1.46 -2.48
CA TYR A 22 -3.38 2.26 -2.90
C TYR A 22 -2.51 1.53 -3.92
N ASP A 23 -2.07 2.27 -4.96
CA ASP A 23 -1.05 1.81 -5.89
C ASP A 23 0.28 1.65 -5.16
N THR A 24 0.68 0.40 -4.94
CA THR A 24 1.85 0.05 -4.14
C THR A 24 2.72 -0.97 -4.87
N VAL A 25 3.89 -0.51 -5.31
CA VAL A 25 4.95 -1.38 -5.84
C VAL A 25 5.71 -1.98 -4.66
N MET A 26 6.08 -3.25 -4.78
CA MET A 26 6.96 -3.92 -3.83
C MET A 26 8.32 -4.14 -4.48
N ALA A 27 9.39 -3.92 -3.72
CA ALA A 27 10.73 -4.22 -4.19
C ALA A 27 10.85 -5.70 -4.57
N GLU A 28 11.46 -5.95 -5.72
CA GLU A 28 11.95 -7.26 -6.13
C GLU A 28 13.39 -7.41 -5.64
N GLY A 29 13.77 -8.62 -5.22
CA GLY A 29 15.06 -8.88 -4.60
C GLY A 29 16.24 -8.41 -5.43
N GLY A 30 17.23 -7.80 -4.75
CA GLY A 30 18.47 -7.37 -5.37
C GLY A 30 18.40 -6.06 -6.16
N LEU A 31 17.33 -5.27 -6.04
CA LEU A 31 17.28 -3.96 -6.68
C LEU A 31 18.26 -3.00 -5.97
N PRO A 32 19.25 -2.40 -6.69
CA PRO A 32 20.17 -1.45 -6.07
C PRO A 32 19.43 -0.20 -5.54
N ASP A 33 19.90 0.36 -4.41
CA ASP A 33 19.32 1.55 -3.77
C ASP A 33 19.11 2.72 -4.74
N ARG A 34 20.08 2.96 -5.64
CA ARG A 34 19.99 4.00 -6.66
C ARG A 34 18.85 3.76 -7.66
N ALA A 35 18.57 2.49 -7.98
CA ALA A 35 17.45 2.15 -8.87
C ALA A 35 16.11 2.37 -8.16
N VAL A 36 16.04 2.06 -6.87
CA VAL A 36 14.86 2.39 -6.02
C VAL A 36 14.64 3.89 -5.98
N ALA A 37 15.70 4.68 -5.72
CA ALA A 37 15.63 6.14 -5.68
C ALA A 37 15.13 6.72 -7.01
N LYS A 38 15.70 6.27 -8.11
CA LYS A 38 15.30 6.68 -9.47
C LYS A 38 13.84 6.38 -9.71
N ARG A 39 13.41 5.15 -9.43
CA ARG A 39 12.02 4.72 -9.66
C ARG A 39 11.03 5.49 -8.80
N CYS A 40 11.34 5.72 -7.53
CA CYS A 40 10.49 6.52 -6.64
C CYS A 40 10.33 7.95 -7.17
N ALA A 41 11.41 8.57 -7.66
CA ALA A 41 11.38 9.92 -8.22
C ALA A 41 10.58 10.00 -9.52
N GLU A 42 10.82 9.08 -10.47
CA GLU A 42 10.18 9.05 -11.79
C GLU A 42 8.68 8.75 -11.70
N GLU A 43 8.29 7.81 -10.82
CA GLU A 43 6.91 7.41 -10.66
C GLU A 43 6.15 8.24 -9.59
N GLY A 44 6.81 9.19 -8.92
CA GLY A 44 6.21 10.00 -7.86
C GLY A 44 5.73 9.16 -6.67
N ARG A 45 6.52 8.16 -6.26
CA ARG A 45 6.17 7.25 -5.17
C ARG A 45 6.82 7.65 -3.85
N VAL A 46 6.11 7.46 -2.76
CA VAL A 46 6.65 7.53 -1.40
C VAL A 46 7.34 6.21 -1.09
N LEU A 47 8.63 6.25 -0.75
CA LEU A 47 9.35 5.08 -0.27
C LEU A 47 8.94 4.77 1.18
N LEU A 48 8.59 3.52 1.43
CA LEU A 48 8.39 2.94 2.76
C LEU A 48 9.49 1.92 3.01
N THR A 49 10.32 2.15 4.01
CA THR A 49 11.44 1.25 4.33
C THR A 49 11.75 1.23 5.81
N LYS A 50 12.42 0.18 6.27
CA LYS A 50 13.08 0.09 7.58
C LYS A 50 14.58 0.37 7.49
N ASP A 51 15.13 0.33 6.28
CA ASP A 51 16.57 0.54 6.04
C ASP A 51 16.90 2.04 6.01
N ARG A 52 17.71 2.46 7.00
CA ARG A 52 18.16 3.84 7.11
C ARG A 52 19.13 4.25 5.98
N LYS A 53 19.90 3.29 5.42
CA LYS A 53 20.84 3.59 4.32
C LYS A 53 20.06 3.83 3.03
N LEU A 54 19.10 2.94 2.73
CA LEU A 54 18.20 3.12 1.60
C LEU A 54 17.42 4.45 1.73
N ALA A 55 16.89 4.74 2.93
CA ALA A 55 16.19 5.99 3.18
C ALA A 55 17.07 7.21 2.89
N ALA A 56 18.32 7.22 3.35
CA ALA A 56 19.28 8.31 3.09
C ALA A 56 19.63 8.43 1.59
N THR A 57 19.70 7.32 0.86
CA THR A 57 19.95 7.33 -0.60
C THR A 57 18.80 7.95 -1.38
N VAL A 58 17.56 7.73 -0.94
CA VAL A 58 16.34 8.21 -1.62
C VAL A 58 15.99 9.64 -1.18
N GLU A 59 16.40 10.03 0.03
CA GLU A 59 16.17 11.36 0.59
C GLU A 59 16.69 12.46 -0.36
N GLY A 60 15.86 13.44 -0.68
CA GLY A 60 16.16 14.46 -1.68
C GLY A 60 15.71 14.13 -3.11
N SER A 61 15.46 12.87 -3.44
CA SER A 61 14.91 12.46 -4.74
C SER A 61 13.41 12.19 -4.67
N ALA A 62 12.94 11.55 -3.59
CA ALA A 62 11.54 11.26 -3.37
C ALA A 62 11.19 11.31 -1.86
N PRO A 63 9.90 11.44 -1.50
CA PRO A 63 9.48 11.35 -0.11
C PRO A 63 9.76 9.96 0.47
N VAL A 64 10.25 9.91 1.72
CA VAL A 64 10.58 8.68 2.43
C VAL A 64 9.90 8.66 3.79
N VAL A 65 9.38 7.50 4.17
CA VAL A 65 8.93 7.21 5.53
C VAL A 65 9.72 6.02 6.07
N LEU A 66 10.45 6.25 7.14
CA LEU A 66 11.02 5.17 7.92
C LEU A 66 9.92 4.56 8.80
N VAL A 67 9.62 3.29 8.56
CA VAL A 67 8.59 2.55 9.29
C VAL A 67 9.24 1.88 10.50
N PRO A 68 8.93 2.32 11.73
CA PRO A 68 9.50 1.74 12.93
C PRO A 68 8.88 0.38 13.26
N GLY A 69 9.54 -0.35 14.19
CA GLY A 69 9.01 -1.55 14.80
C GLY A 69 8.83 -2.73 13.85
N ASP A 70 8.27 -3.82 14.36
CA ASP A 70 8.05 -5.06 13.62
C ASP A 70 6.57 -5.41 13.46
N GLY A 71 5.69 -4.66 14.12
CA GLY A 71 4.25 -4.88 14.09
C GLY A 71 3.54 -4.20 12.91
N ILE A 72 2.64 -4.93 12.25
CA ILE A 72 1.85 -4.37 11.15
C ILE A 72 0.90 -3.25 11.65
N ASP A 73 0.41 -3.35 12.88
CA ASP A 73 -0.50 -2.35 13.44
C ASP A 73 0.24 -1.05 13.77
N GLU A 74 1.49 -1.14 14.22
CA GLU A 74 2.37 0.01 14.44
C GLU A 74 2.71 0.68 13.10
N ALA A 75 3.07 -0.10 12.09
CA ALA A 75 3.32 0.40 10.75
C ALA A 75 2.09 1.12 10.18
N ALA A 76 0.89 0.58 10.39
CA ALA A 76 -0.34 1.19 9.93
C ALA A 76 -0.62 2.54 10.62
N ARG A 77 -0.41 2.62 11.94
CA ARG A 77 -0.49 3.88 12.70
C ARG A 77 0.53 4.90 12.22
N THR A 78 1.78 4.46 12.03
CA THR A 78 2.85 5.31 11.50
C THR A 78 2.44 5.97 10.18
N LEU A 79 1.94 5.20 9.23
CA LEU A 79 1.54 5.74 7.93
C LEU A 79 0.35 6.69 8.06
N ARG A 80 -0.59 6.39 8.93
CA ARG A 80 -1.72 7.28 9.16
C ARG A 80 -1.27 8.62 9.74
N THR A 81 -0.40 8.61 10.74
CA THR A 81 0.15 9.83 11.36
C THR A 81 1.03 10.63 10.40
N ALA A 82 1.95 9.96 9.70
CA ALA A 82 2.95 10.62 8.86
C ALA A 82 2.38 11.11 7.52
N LEU A 83 1.43 10.40 6.94
CA LEU A 83 0.96 10.62 5.57
C LEU A 83 -0.54 10.87 5.45
N GLY A 84 -1.29 10.76 6.54
CA GLY A 84 -2.76 10.87 6.51
C GLY A 84 -3.43 9.74 5.74
N ILE A 85 -2.88 8.51 5.80
CA ILE A 85 -3.46 7.36 5.08
C ILE A 85 -4.90 7.13 5.51
N ASP A 86 -5.79 7.08 4.54
CA ASP A 86 -7.16 6.59 4.71
C ASP A 86 -7.21 5.08 4.42
N TRP A 87 -7.28 4.27 5.47
CA TRP A 87 -7.35 2.82 5.33
C TRP A 87 -8.69 2.32 4.73
N GLN A 88 -9.68 3.21 4.63
CA GLN A 88 -10.98 2.96 4.00
C GLN A 88 -11.10 3.60 2.60
N HIS A 89 -9.99 4.06 2.02
CA HIS A 89 -9.97 4.82 0.77
C HIS A 89 -10.73 4.14 -0.39
N ALA A 90 -10.33 2.94 -0.77
CA ALA A 90 -10.98 2.15 -1.83
C ALA A 90 -10.72 0.64 -1.62
N PRO A 91 -11.24 0.04 -0.54
CA PRO A 91 -10.90 -1.31 -0.17
C PRO A 91 -11.23 -2.33 -1.25
N PHE A 92 -10.29 -3.24 -1.52
CA PHE A 92 -10.42 -4.34 -2.48
C PHE A 92 -10.81 -3.91 -3.89
N THR A 93 -10.31 -2.75 -4.32
CA THR A 93 -10.36 -2.32 -5.72
C THR A 93 -9.10 -2.71 -6.48
N ARG A 94 -8.09 -3.23 -5.77
CA ARG A 94 -6.78 -3.57 -6.31
C ARG A 94 -6.32 -4.96 -5.87
N CYS A 95 -5.65 -5.68 -6.77
CA CYS A 95 -5.07 -6.98 -6.47
C CYS A 95 -3.97 -6.84 -5.41
N ILE A 96 -4.06 -7.62 -4.32
CA ILE A 96 -3.05 -7.62 -3.25
C ILE A 96 -1.72 -8.26 -3.69
N VAL A 97 -1.73 -9.03 -4.77
CA VAL A 97 -0.54 -9.72 -5.31
C VAL A 97 0.12 -8.89 -6.40
N ASP A 98 -0.62 -8.50 -7.44
CA ASP A 98 -0.06 -7.90 -8.66
C ASP A 98 -0.22 -6.38 -8.73
N ASN A 99 -0.93 -5.78 -7.75
CA ASN A 99 -1.19 -4.34 -7.75
C ASN A 99 -2.08 -3.84 -8.90
N ARG A 100 -2.66 -4.71 -9.72
CA ARG A 100 -3.59 -4.35 -10.80
C ARG A 100 -4.95 -3.95 -10.24
N SER A 101 -5.63 -3.03 -10.91
CA SER A 101 -7.04 -2.76 -10.62
C SER A 101 -7.86 -4.02 -10.86
N LEU A 102 -8.79 -4.29 -9.95
CA LEU A 102 -9.70 -5.43 -10.07
C LEU A 102 -10.88 -5.05 -10.97
N GLU A 103 -11.26 -5.99 -11.82
CA GLU A 103 -12.42 -5.88 -12.71
C GLU A 103 -13.60 -6.69 -12.15
N GLU A 104 -14.79 -6.48 -12.66
CA GLU A 104 -15.93 -7.32 -12.34
C GLU A 104 -15.68 -8.74 -12.86
N ALA A 105 -15.93 -9.74 -12.01
CA ALA A 105 -15.70 -11.11 -12.41
C ALA A 105 -16.80 -11.55 -13.41
N PRO A 106 -16.41 -12.09 -14.58
CA PRO A 106 -17.36 -12.63 -15.52
C PRO A 106 -18.14 -13.81 -14.91
N PRO A 107 -19.36 -14.11 -15.40
CA PRO A 107 -20.27 -15.09 -14.78
C PRO A 107 -19.67 -16.48 -14.59
N ASP A 108 -18.86 -16.94 -15.53
CA ASP A 108 -18.16 -18.24 -15.48
C ASP A 108 -17.12 -18.31 -14.35
N LEU A 109 -16.37 -17.22 -14.12
CA LEU A 109 -15.44 -17.13 -13.00
C LEU A 109 -16.18 -16.93 -11.67
N ALA A 110 -17.28 -16.20 -11.65
CA ALA A 110 -18.11 -16.03 -10.46
C ALA A 110 -18.64 -17.37 -9.90
N THR A 111 -18.79 -18.39 -10.74
CA THR A 111 -19.18 -19.75 -10.32
C THR A 111 -18.13 -20.42 -9.40
N ARG A 112 -16.87 -19.99 -9.44
CA ARG A 112 -15.79 -20.48 -8.56
C ARG A 112 -15.93 -20.01 -7.12
N VAL A 113 -16.83 -19.04 -6.85
CA VAL A 113 -17.14 -18.62 -5.47
C VAL A 113 -17.85 -19.80 -4.78
N PRO A 114 -17.36 -20.27 -3.61
CA PRO A 114 -17.96 -21.39 -2.91
C PRO A 114 -19.44 -21.20 -2.63
N GLU A 115 -20.22 -22.29 -2.66
CA GLU A 115 -21.68 -22.25 -2.46
C GLU A 115 -22.10 -21.52 -1.19
N ARG A 116 -21.38 -21.73 -0.09
CA ARG A 116 -21.58 -21.00 1.19
C ARG A 116 -21.42 -19.48 1.10
N SER A 117 -20.90 -18.99 -0.02
CA SER A 117 -20.69 -17.56 -0.29
C SER A 117 -21.46 -17.09 -1.54
N GLN A 118 -22.48 -17.82 -1.97
CA GLN A 118 -23.22 -17.54 -3.20
C GLN A 118 -23.85 -16.14 -3.23
N ALA A 119 -24.32 -15.65 -2.08
CA ALA A 119 -24.84 -14.28 -1.97
C ALA A 119 -23.80 -13.19 -2.35
N ALA A 120 -22.51 -13.54 -2.33
CA ALA A 120 -21.42 -12.64 -2.69
C ALA A 120 -20.96 -12.76 -4.15
N ARG A 121 -21.56 -13.63 -4.96
CA ARG A 121 -21.18 -13.83 -6.37
C ARG A 121 -21.37 -12.57 -7.20
N GLY A 122 -22.47 -11.86 -7.01
CA GLY A 122 -22.80 -10.65 -7.76
C GLY A 122 -21.86 -9.46 -7.50
N SER A 123 -21.00 -9.54 -6.47
CA SER A 123 -20.00 -8.53 -6.15
C SER A 123 -18.56 -9.05 -6.25
N SER A 124 -18.35 -10.19 -6.94
CA SER A 124 -17.04 -10.75 -7.12
C SER A 124 -16.22 -9.98 -8.14
N ARG A 125 -14.93 -9.84 -7.87
CA ARG A 125 -13.97 -9.18 -8.75
C ARG A 125 -12.82 -10.12 -9.08
N VAL A 126 -12.18 -9.90 -10.21
CA VAL A 126 -11.05 -10.70 -10.68
C VAL A 126 -9.85 -9.80 -11.00
N CYS A 127 -8.64 -10.30 -10.75
CA CYS A 127 -7.44 -9.66 -11.23
C CYS A 127 -7.20 -10.08 -12.70
N PRO A 128 -7.08 -9.14 -13.64
CA PRO A 128 -6.84 -9.47 -15.05
C PRO A 128 -5.45 -10.04 -15.32
N GLU A 129 -4.53 -9.96 -14.35
CA GLU A 129 -3.14 -10.47 -14.49
C GLU A 129 -2.99 -11.90 -13.98
N CYS A 130 -3.55 -12.22 -12.81
CA CYS A 130 -3.34 -13.52 -12.15
C CYS A 130 -4.62 -14.33 -11.95
N ASP A 131 -5.74 -13.92 -12.52
CA ASP A 131 -7.05 -14.57 -12.43
C ASP A 131 -7.53 -14.82 -10.98
N ARG A 132 -6.94 -14.12 -10.00
CA ARG A 132 -7.34 -14.24 -8.60
C ARG A 132 -8.69 -13.61 -8.37
N LEU A 133 -9.60 -14.42 -7.85
CA LEU A 133 -10.96 -14.00 -7.56
C LEU A 133 -11.07 -13.42 -6.14
N TYR A 134 -11.78 -12.30 -6.03
CA TYR A 134 -12.07 -11.58 -4.80
C TYR A 134 -13.59 -11.53 -4.60
N TRP A 135 -14.07 -11.94 -3.43
CA TRP A 135 -15.50 -11.89 -3.08
C TRP A 135 -15.66 -11.58 -1.59
N GLN A 136 -16.86 -11.18 -1.16
CA GLN A 136 -17.19 -10.85 0.24
C GLN A 136 -17.23 -12.08 1.18
N GLY A 137 -16.16 -12.86 1.17
CA GLY A 137 -15.98 -14.02 2.05
C GLY A 137 -15.45 -13.65 3.44
N SER A 138 -15.30 -14.67 4.30
CA SER A 138 -14.82 -14.47 5.68
C SER A 138 -13.42 -13.83 5.77
N HIS A 139 -12.55 -14.12 4.81
CA HIS A 139 -11.20 -13.53 4.76
C HIS A 139 -11.27 -12.03 4.45
N VAL A 140 -11.98 -11.66 3.39
CA VAL A 140 -12.15 -10.25 3.00
C VAL A 140 -12.84 -9.46 4.10
N ARG A 141 -13.88 -10.03 4.76
CA ARG A 141 -14.53 -9.36 5.90
C ARG A 141 -13.57 -9.10 7.06
N ARG A 142 -12.72 -10.07 7.44
CA ARG A 142 -11.69 -9.86 8.48
C ARG A 142 -10.69 -8.78 8.10
N MET A 143 -10.29 -8.73 6.85
CA MET A 143 -9.40 -7.67 6.36
C MET A 143 -10.10 -6.31 6.41
N HIS A 144 -11.36 -6.21 5.99
CA HIS A 144 -12.14 -4.96 6.13
C HIS A 144 -12.23 -4.48 7.59
N GLN A 145 -12.51 -5.39 8.52
CA GLN A 145 -12.56 -5.08 9.95
C GLN A 145 -11.23 -4.51 10.45
N ARG A 146 -10.10 -5.07 10.00
CA ARG A 146 -8.78 -4.58 10.40
C ARG A 146 -8.46 -3.21 9.79
N LEU A 147 -8.79 -2.98 8.51
CA LEU A 147 -8.66 -1.66 7.89
C LEU A 147 -9.52 -0.62 8.62
N ALA A 148 -10.75 -0.97 9.00
CA ALA A 148 -11.63 -0.11 9.78
C ALA A 148 -11.06 0.20 11.18
N ALA A 149 -10.48 -0.79 11.85
CA ALA A 149 -9.82 -0.59 13.14
C ALA A 149 -8.65 0.39 13.03
N TRP A 150 -7.78 0.24 12.03
CA TRP A 150 -6.68 1.19 11.79
C TRP A 150 -7.16 2.60 11.44
N GLN A 151 -8.33 2.71 10.78
CA GLN A 151 -8.92 4.01 10.47
C GLN A 151 -9.47 4.72 11.72
N GLN A 152 -9.92 3.96 12.71
CA GLN A 152 -10.46 4.50 13.96
C GLN A 152 -9.38 4.75 15.02
N ASP A 153 -8.21 4.12 14.88
CA ASP A 153 -7.11 4.27 15.82
C ASP A 153 -6.66 5.73 15.87
N THR A 154 -6.73 6.34 17.06
CA THR A 154 -6.31 7.74 17.24
C THR A 154 -4.79 7.81 17.11
N PRO A 155 -4.23 8.66 16.23
CA PRO A 155 -2.78 8.79 16.13
C PRO A 155 -2.21 9.26 17.47
N SER A 156 -1.27 8.52 18.04
CA SER A 156 -0.46 9.00 19.15
C SER A 156 0.34 10.22 18.70
N CYS A 157 0.38 11.25 19.54
CA CYS A 157 0.71 12.64 19.23
C CYS A 157 2.20 12.94 18.93
N GLU A 158 3.01 11.96 18.48
CA GLU A 158 4.38 12.24 18.06
C GLU A 158 4.47 12.31 16.51
N PRO A 159 4.83 13.48 15.95
CA PRO A 159 4.99 13.63 14.50
C PRO A 159 6.21 12.82 14.04
N ILE A 160 5.96 11.79 13.26
CA ILE A 160 7.01 11.04 12.58
C ILE A 160 7.51 11.87 11.40
N PRO A 161 8.81 12.14 11.28
CA PRO A 161 9.33 12.99 10.23
C PRO A 161 9.16 12.33 8.85
N VAL A 162 8.28 12.89 8.04
CA VAL A 162 8.30 12.66 6.58
C VAL A 162 9.45 13.47 6.03
N ARG A 163 10.52 12.82 5.62
CA ARG A 163 11.66 13.47 4.99
C ARG A 163 11.27 13.84 3.56
N ARG A 164 11.07 15.12 3.32
CA ARG A 164 10.73 15.71 2.02
C ARG A 164 11.96 16.46 1.46
N ARG A 165 12.02 16.60 0.12
CA ARG A 165 12.95 17.51 -0.54
C ARG A 165 12.96 18.86 0.19
N SER A 166 14.11 19.29 0.67
CA SER A 166 14.33 20.69 0.97
C SER A 166 14.28 21.44 -0.37
N GLY A 167 13.15 22.05 -0.68
CA GLY A 167 13.05 22.94 -1.82
C GLY A 167 14.00 24.11 -1.57
N ARG A 168 15.15 24.13 -2.24
CA ARG A 168 15.85 25.38 -2.46
C ARG A 168 14.94 26.18 -3.39
N CYS A 169 14.31 27.22 -2.87
CA CYS A 169 13.87 28.31 -3.73
C CYS A 169 15.10 28.80 -4.52
N PRO A 170 15.04 28.94 -5.83
CA PRO A 170 16.01 29.76 -6.52
C PRO A 170 15.71 31.21 -6.09
N ASP A 171 16.53 31.71 -5.18
CA ASP A 171 16.60 33.17 -4.94
C ASP A 171 16.90 33.86 -6.26
N GLY A 172 16.11 34.88 -6.50
CA GLY A 172 16.06 35.62 -7.74
C GLY A 172 17.34 36.35 -8.11
N LEU A 173 17.35 36.72 -9.33
CA LEU A 173 17.80 38.04 -9.85
C LEU A 173 16.95 38.34 -11.07
#